data_5f64ec9a50d64f9c12e5921d72410005
#
_entry.id   5f64ec9a50d64f9c12e5921d72410005
#
_cell.length_a   1.000
_cell.length_b   1.000
_cell.length_c   1.000
_cell.angle_alpha   90.00
_cell.angle_beta   90.00
_cell.angle_gamma   90.00
#
_symmetry.space_group_name_H-M   'P 1'
#
loop_
_entity.id
_entity.type
_entity.pdbx_description
1 polymer ?
#
loop_
_entity_poly.entity_id
_entity_poly.type
_entity_poly.pdbx_seq_one_letter_code
_entity_poly.pdbx_strand_id
1 'polypeptide(L)'
;FRLKRALGKGGSGEISRQSMDTLALSRTTHQFLDRIEALACIIRQPELHEAQLPDPGPADQPQLIHLEGPVDIQLAAALANMPVEALARLNPGWERRTASARKSFQVLLPANVSEAFIQRLALIPSDVRAHWKRVRVADVMDLESFAGKGNFPVKLLASANPAANDRALQVGEVLLVPDPDARASLRRS
;
A
#
# COMPACT_ATOMS: atom_id res chain seq x y z
N PHE A 1 5.38 -15.29 -12.04
CA PHE A 1 6.54 -15.32 -12.97
C PHE A 1 6.31 -16.28 -14.15
N ARG A 2 5.81 -17.51 -13.95
CA ARG A 2 5.60 -18.50 -15.03
C ARG A 2 4.40 -18.14 -15.93
N LEU A 3 3.29 -17.67 -15.36
CA LEU A 3 2.10 -17.28 -16.12
C LEU A 3 2.41 -16.12 -17.07
N LYS A 4 3.13 -15.09 -16.57
CA LYS A 4 3.53 -13.93 -17.36
C LYS A 4 4.47 -14.28 -18.52
N ARG A 5 5.27 -15.36 -18.36
CA ARG A 5 6.17 -15.89 -19.39
C ARG A 5 5.41 -16.69 -20.45
N ALA A 6 4.34 -17.40 -20.06
CA ALA A 6 3.48 -18.17 -20.95
C ALA A 6 2.57 -17.29 -21.80
N LEU A 7 2.14 -16.12 -21.27
CA LEU A 7 1.27 -15.14 -21.95
C LEU A 7 2.01 -14.25 -22.97
N GLY A 8 3.36 -14.26 -22.99
CA GLY A 8 4.14 -13.40 -23.87
C GLY A 8 4.04 -11.90 -23.54
N LYS A 9 4.67 -11.05 -24.35
CA LYS A 9 4.75 -9.60 -24.13
C LYS A 9 3.45 -8.81 -24.37
N GLY A 10 2.37 -9.46 -24.83
CA GLY A 10 1.11 -8.84 -25.21
C GLY A 10 -0.08 -9.08 -24.29
N GLY A 11 0.09 -9.82 -23.20
CA GLY A 11 -1.01 -10.31 -22.37
C GLY A 11 -1.54 -9.34 -21.33
N SER A 12 -2.19 -8.24 -21.75
CA SER A 12 -3.03 -7.41 -20.87
C SER A 12 -4.54 -7.64 -21.09
N GLY A 13 -4.92 -8.67 -21.85
CA GLY A 13 -6.31 -9.03 -22.11
C GLY A 13 -6.90 -9.92 -21.02
N GLU A 14 -8.22 -9.96 -20.96
CA GLU A 14 -8.99 -10.88 -20.12
C GLU A 14 -8.62 -12.33 -20.46
N ILE A 15 -8.05 -13.07 -19.50
CA ILE A 15 -7.62 -14.44 -19.72
C ILE A 15 -8.87 -15.33 -19.61
N SER A 16 -9.39 -15.79 -20.74
CA SER A 16 -10.48 -16.76 -20.76
C SER A 16 -9.99 -18.16 -20.39
N ARG A 17 -10.88 -19.04 -19.90
CA ARG A 17 -10.57 -20.45 -19.61
C ARG A 17 -9.97 -21.17 -20.83
N GLN A 18 -10.52 -20.94 -22.03
CA GLN A 18 -9.97 -21.47 -23.27
C GLN A 18 -8.52 -21.04 -23.55
N SER A 19 -8.17 -19.81 -23.19
CA SER A 19 -6.78 -19.33 -23.31
C SER A 19 -5.86 -20.01 -22.29
N MET A 20 -6.36 -20.37 -21.11
CA MET A 20 -5.56 -21.06 -20.08
C MET A 20 -5.29 -22.52 -20.42
N ASP A 21 -6.24 -23.22 -21.05
CA ASP A 21 -6.08 -24.63 -21.47
C ASP A 21 -5.04 -24.79 -22.60
N THR A 22 -4.82 -23.72 -23.38
CA THR A 22 -3.79 -23.69 -24.43
C THR A 22 -2.39 -23.37 -23.93
N LEU A 23 -2.27 -22.89 -22.66
CA LEU A 23 -0.98 -22.59 -22.08
C LEU A 23 -0.28 -23.85 -21.57
N ALA A 24 1.02 -23.99 -21.87
CA ALA A 24 1.86 -25.07 -21.36
C ALA A 24 2.17 -24.91 -19.87
N LEU A 25 1.12 -25.00 -19.03
CA LEU A 25 1.19 -24.89 -17.59
C LEU A 25 1.38 -26.27 -16.93
N SER A 26 2.00 -26.32 -15.76
CA SER A 26 2.09 -27.55 -15.00
C SER A 26 0.71 -28.01 -14.51
N ARG A 27 0.53 -29.32 -14.32
CA ARG A 27 -0.69 -29.89 -13.72
C ARG A 27 -1.08 -29.22 -12.41
N THR A 28 -0.10 -28.92 -11.56
CA THR A 28 -0.32 -28.23 -10.28
C THR A 28 -0.88 -26.81 -10.50
N THR A 29 -0.42 -26.11 -11.55
CA THR A 29 -0.92 -24.77 -11.87
C THR A 29 -2.36 -24.81 -12.35
N HIS A 30 -2.72 -25.78 -13.21
CA HIS A 30 -4.11 -25.98 -13.62
C HIS A 30 -5.01 -26.29 -12.43
N GLN A 31 -4.64 -27.21 -11.55
CA GLN A 31 -5.40 -27.52 -10.34
C GLN A 31 -5.59 -26.31 -9.42
N PHE A 32 -4.59 -25.42 -9.34
CA PHE A 32 -4.70 -24.18 -8.56
C PHE A 32 -5.72 -23.22 -9.19
N LEU A 33 -5.70 -23.08 -10.51
CA LEU A 33 -6.67 -22.24 -11.24
C LEU A 33 -8.09 -22.79 -11.10
N ASP A 34 -8.29 -24.10 -11.22
CA ASP A 34 -9.60 -24.76 -11.02
C ASP A 34 -10.16 -24.48 -9.60
N ARG A 35 -9.30 -24.51 -8.58
CA ARG A 35 -9.69 -24.19 -7.20
C ARG A 35 -10.10 -22.73 -7.04
N ILE A 36 -9.36 -21.79 -7.65
CA ILE A 36 -9.72 -20.38 -7.63
C ILE A 36 -11.07 -20.15 -8.30
N GLU A 37 -11.30 -20.79 -9.44
CA GLU A 37 -12.56 -20.67 -10.17
C GLU A 37 -13.74 -21.25 -9.37
N ALA A 38 -13.56 -22.41 -8.74
CA ALA A 38 -14.57 -23.01 -7.88
C ALA A 38 -14.89 -22.10 -6.69
N LEU A 39 -13.89 -21.53 -6.02
CA LEU A 39 -14.09 -20.57 -4.93
C LEU A 39 -14.80 -19.30 -5.40
N ALA A 40 -14.44 -18.78 -6.55
CA ALA A 40 -15.10 -17.61 -7.13
C ALA A 40 -16.57 -17.90 -7.47
N CYS A 41 -16.90 -19.12 -7.90
CA CYS A 41 -18.27 -19.55 -8.14
C CYS A 41 -19.08 -19.59 -6.83
N ILE A 42 -18.54 -20.19 -5.78
CA ILE A 42 -19.16 -20.26 -4.44
C ILE A 42 -19.41 -18.84 -3.89
N ILE A 43 -18.44 -17.94 -4.03
CA ILE A 43 -18.56 -16.55 -3.52
C ILE A 43 -19.64 -15.77 -4.30
N ARG A 44 -19.77 -16.01 -5.61
CA ARG A 44 -20.76 -15.31 -6.45
C ARG A 44 -22.18 -15.80 -6.24
N GLN A 45 -22.35 -17.07 -5.92
CA GLN A 45 -23.64 -17.74 -5.80
C GLN A 45 -23.66 -18.67 -4.57
N PRO A 46 -23.49 -18.12 -3.35
CA PRO A 46 -23.32 -18.92 -2.14
C PRO A 46 -24.53 -19.82 -1.86
N GLU A 47 -25.75 -19.37 -2.20
CA GLU A 47 -26.97 -20.14 -1.96
C GLU A 47 -26.98 -21.46 -2.76
N LEU A 48 -26.42 -21.49 -3.97
CA LEU A 48 -26.35 -22.72 -4.79
C LEU A 48 -25.37 -23.76 -4.23
N HIS A 49 -24.50 -23.33 -3.33
CA HIS A 49 -23.45 -24.17 -2.72
C HIS A 49 -23.67 -24.36 -1.21
N GLU A 50 -24.86 -24.00 -0.70
CA GLU A 50 -25.19 -24.05 0.73
C GLU A 50 -24.13 -23.37 1.62
N ALA A 51 -23.44 -22.36 1.06
CA ALA A 51 -22.36 -21.65 1.74
C ALA A 51 -22.91 -20.40 2.46
N GLN A 52 -22.56 -20.26 3.74
CA GLN A 52 -22.82 -19.04 4.49
C GLN A 52 -21.57 -18.18 4.48
N LEU A 53 -21.60 -17.09 3.71
CA LEU A 53 -20.52 -16.11 3.72
C LEU A 53 -20.77 -15.09 4.83
N PRO A 54 -19.71 -14.67 5.57
CA PRO A 54 -19.84 -13.57 6.51
C PRO A 54 -20.23 -12.31 5.75
N ASP A 55 -21.19 -11.55 6.30
CA ASP A 55 -21.53 -10.22 5.78
C ASP A 55 -20.43 -9.24 6.23
N PRO A 56 -19.57 -8.76 5.33
CA PRO A 56 -18.64 -7.72 5.69
C PRO A 56 -19.46 -6.43 5.89
N GLY A 57 -19.51 -5.94 7.12
CA GLY A 57 -20.13 -4.65 7.42
C GLY A 57 -19.53 -3.54 6.53
N PRO A 58 -20.25 -2.41 6.35
CA PRO A 58 -19.80 -1.31 5.47
C PRO A 58 -18.40 -0.78 5.82
N ALA A 59 -18.02 -0.83 7.11
CA ALA A 59 -16.72 -0.39 7.59
C ALA A 59 -15.57 -1.33 7.18
N ASP A 60 -15.87 -2.61 6.94
CA ASP A 60 -14.88 -3.64 6.60
C ASP A 60 -14.71 -3.83 5.10
N GLN A 61 -15.56 -3.17 4.29
CA GLN A 61 -15.44 -3.22 2.84
C GLN A 61 -14.19 -2.44 2.38
N PRO A 62 -13.24 -3.09 1.72
CA PRO A 62 -12.07 -2.39 1.22
C PRO A 62 -12.41 -1.53 0.01
N GLN A 63 -11.83 -0.34 -0.05
CA GLN A 63 -11.92 0.56 -1.20
C GLN A 63 -10.61 0.59 -1.96
N LEU A 64 -10.70 0.56 -3.27
CA LEU A 64 -9.56 0.67 -4.17
C LEU A 64 -9.30 2.14 -4.50
N ILE A 65 -8.15 2.65 -4.04
CA ILE A 65 -7.73 4.04 -4.23
C ILE A 65 -6.65 4.09 -5.30
N HIS A 66 -6.85 4.94 -6.30
CA HIS A 66 -5.86 5.20 -7.32
C HIS A 66 -4.88 6.27 -6.84
N LEU A 67 -3.60 5.96 -6.89
CA LEU A 67 -2.50 6.85 -6.49
C LEU A 67 -1.64 7.19 -7.70
N GLU A 68 -1.28 8.45 -7.80
CA GLU A 68 -0.34 8.93 -8.80
C GLU A 68 1.08 8.94 -8.23
N GLY A 69 1.99 8.29 -8.95
CA GLY A 69 3.39 8.20 -8.56
C GLY A 69 3.67 7.21 -7.42
N PRO A 70 4.95 7.01 -7.11
CA PRO A 70 5.39 6.08 -6.08
C PRO A 70 5.10 6.62 -4.67
N VAL A 71 4.64 5.75 -3.76
CA VAL A 71 4.42 6.06 -2.34
C VAL A 71 5.12 5.03 -1.48
N ASP A 72 5.81 5.46 -0.42
CA ASP A 72 6.41 4.57 0.59
C ASP A 72 5.31 3.92 1.42
N ILE A 73 5.40 2.60 1.66
CA ILE A 73 4.40 1.86 2.43
C ILE A 73 4.30 2.34 3.88
N GLN A 74 5.40 2.79 4.47
CA GLN A 74 5.38 3.32 5.84
C GLN A 74 4.63 4.66 5.90
N LEU A 75 4.84 5.52 4.89
CA LEU A 75 4.06 6.74 4.74
C LEU A 75 2.58 6.42 4.55
N ALA A 76 2.25 5.52 3.62
CA ALA A 76 0.86 5.14 3.38
C ALA A 76 0.18 4.58 4.63
N ALA A 77 0.85 3.72 5.39
CA ALA A 77 0.34 3.17 6.63
C ALA A 77 0.12 4.25 7.71
N ALA A 78 1.06 5.20 7.85
CA ALA A 78 0.93 6.32 8.78
C ALA A 78 -0.25 7.23 8.40
N LEU A 79 -0.41 7.58 7.12
CA LEU A 79 -1.52 8.40 6.63
C LEU A 79 -2.88 7.72 6.81
N ALA A 80 -2.93 6.38 6.65
CA ALA A 80 -4.11 5.56 6.89
C ALA A 80 -4.36 5.28 8.39
N ASN A 81 -3.44 5.69 9.28
CA ASN A 81 -3.44 5.35 10.70
C ASN A 81 -3.57 3.83 10.95
N MET A 82 -2.78 3.04 10.21
CA MET A 82 -2.78 1.58 10.23
C MET A 82 -1.38 1.03 10.51
N PRO A 83 -1.26 -0.16 11.12
CA PRO A 83 0.01 -0.89 11.14
C PRO A 83 0.47 -1.23 9.71
N VAL A 84 1.77 -1.11 9.44
CA VAL A 84 2.36 -1.42 8.11
C VAL A 84 2.04 -2.85 7.68
N GLU A 85 2.08 -3.79 8.62
CA GLU A 85 1.79 -5.20 8.37
C GLU A 85 0.32 -5.43 7.97
N ALA A 86 -0.61 -4.64 8.52
CA ALA A 86 -2.01 -4.71 8.16
C ALA A 86 -2.24 -4.18 6.73
N LEU A 87 -1.62 -3.04 6.39
CA LEU A 87 -1.65 -2.49 5.04
C LEU A 87 -1.02 -3.43 4.02
N ALA A 88 0.13 -4.04 4.34
CA ALA A 88 0.81 -5.00 3.49
C ALA A 88 -0.02 -6.26 3.21
N ARG A 89 -0.75 -6.76 4.22
CA ARG A 89 -1.66 -7.90 4.03
C ARG A 89 -2.79 -7.60 3.07
N LEU A 90 -3.34 -6.39 3.10
CA LEU A 90 -4.35 -5.95 2.13
C LEU A 90 -3.78 -5.73 0.73
N ASN A 91 -2.47 -5.44 0.63
CA ASN A 91 -1.80 -5.06 -0.61
C ASN A 91 -0.58 -5.96 -0.89
N PRO A 92 -0.75 -7.26 -1.12
CA PRO A 92 0.39 -8.20 -1.29
C PRO A 92 1.23 -7.89 -2.54
N GLY A 93 0.70 -7.13 -3.50
CA GLY A 93 1.45 -6.63 -4.65
C GLY A 93 2.44 -5.49 -4.33
N TRP A 94 2.46 -4.99 -3.10
CA TRP A 94 3.39 -3.98 -2.63
C TRP A 94 4.72 -4.64 -2.21
N GLU A 95 5.45 -5.17 -3.21
CA GLU A 95 6.61 -6.06 -3.01
C GLU A 95 7.83 -5.39 -2.38
N ARG A 96 7.90 -4.05 -2.36
CA ARG A 96 9.02 -3.28 -1.83
C ARG A 96 8.50 -2.10 -1.01
N ARG A 97 9.37 -1.51 -0.18
CA ARG A 97 9.03 -0.33 0.64
C ARG A 97 8.40 0.81 -0.16
N THR A 98 8.70 0.88 -1.44
CA THR A 98 8.13 1.87 -2.36
C THR A 98 7.27 1.15 -3.38
N ALA A 99 6.01 1.51 -3.47
CA ALA A 99 5.18 1.07 -4.57
C ALA A 99 5.82 1.56 -5.87
N SER A 100 6.03 0.61 -6.75
CA SER A 100 6.74 0.68 -8.03
C SER A 100 6.84 2.08 -8.66
N ALA A 101 7.93 2.36 -9.36
CA ALA A 101 8.14 3.52 -10.24
C ALA A 101 7.08 3.65 -11.39
N ARG A 102 5.96 2.95 -11.31
CA ARG A 102 4.82 3.09 -12.22
C ARG A 102 4.18 4.47 -12.01
N LYS A 103 3.74 5.07 -13.10
CA LYS A 103 3.07 6.39 -13.10
C LYS A 103 1.78 6.41 -12.27
N SER A 104 1.14 5.26 -12.07
CA SER A 104 -0.03 5.09 -11.22
C SER A 104 -0.05 3.68 -10.62
N PHE A 105 -0.58 3.53 -9.42
CA PHE A 105 -0.86 2.24 -8.81
C PHE A 105 -2.13 2.32 -7.94
N GLN A 106 -2.63 1.17 -7.53
CA GLN A 106 -3.83 1.06 -6.72
C GLN A 106 -3.47 0.56 -5.33
N VAL A 107 -4.07 1.15 -4.32
CA VAL A 107 -3.98 0.70 -2.94
C VAL A 107 -5.37 0.34 -2.43
N LEU A 108 -5.45 -0.80 -1.76
CA LEU A 108 -6.66 -1.26 -1.11
C LEU A 108 -6.63 -0.83 0.36
N LEU A 109 -7.65 -0.08 0.78
CA LEU A 109 -7.79 0.43 2.14
C LEU A 109 -9.20 0.11 2.68
N PRO A 110 -9.37 -0.09 4.00
CA PRO A 110 -10.69 -0.12 4.61
C PRO A 110 -11.47 1.18 4.34
N ALA A 111 -12.77 1.10 4.12
CA ALA A 111 -13.61 2.26 3.77
C ALA A 111 -13.54 3.39 4.80
N ASN A 112 -13.51 3.02 6.09
CA ASN A 112 -13.48 3.96 7.22
C ASN A 112 -12.20 4.83 7.30
N VAL A 113 -11.10 4.46 6.65
CA VAL A 113 -9.85 5.24 6.65
C VAL A 113 -9.53 5.88 5.31
N SER A 114 -10.24 5.50 4.25
CA SER A 114 -9.93 5.89 2.87
C SER A 114 -9.99 7.38 2.63
N GLU A 115 -11.02 8.06 3.13
CA GLU A 115 -11.18 9.51 2.95
C GLU A 115 -10.09 10.29 3.68
N ALA A 116 -9.85 9.97 4.96
CA ALA A 116 -8.80 10.61 5.74
C ALA A 116 -7.40 10.38 5.14
N PHE A 117 -7.16 9.20 4.58
CA PHE A 117 -5.94 8.90 3.86
C PHE A 117 -5.76 9.81 2.65
N ILE A 118 -6.78 9.97 1.80
CA ILE A 118 -6.72 10.83 0.61
C ILE A 118 -6.43 12.28 0.99
N GLN A 119 -7.15 12.80 2.00
CA GLN A 119 -6.97 14.16 2.49
C GLN A 119 -5.55 14.41 2.99
N ARG A 120 -5.01 13.49 3.79
CA ARG A 120 -3.64 13.60 4.32
C ARG A 120 -2.58 13.44 3.22
N LEU A 121 -2.79 12.52 2.28
CA LEU A 121 -1.87 12.33 1.15
C LEU A 121 -1.80 13.56 0.26
N ALA A 122 -2.89 14.30 0.09
CA ALA A 122 -2.92 15.55 -0.67
C ALA A 122 -2.00 16.64 -0.08
N LEU A 123 -1.72 16.60 1.23
CA LEU A 123 -0.80 17.51 1.90
C LEU A 123 0.68 17.13 1.66
N ILE A 124 0.96 15.94 1.15
CA ILE A 124 2.33 15.46 0.89
C ILE A 124 2.66 15.67 -0.59
N PRO A 125 3.64 16.50 -0.94
CA PRO A 125 4.07 16.68 -2.32
C PRO A 125 4.49 15.36 -2.97
N SER A 126 4.11 15.14 -4.23
CA SER A 126 4.30 13.87 -4.93
C SER A 126 5.77 13.43 -5.02
N ASP A 127 6.67 14.39 -5.12
CA ASP A 127 8.11 14.17 -5.24
C ASP A 127 8.79 13.68 -3.95
N VAL A 128 8.12 13.77 -2.79
CA VAL A 128 8.64 13.29 -1.50
C VAL A 128 7.90 12.06 -0.97
N ARG A 129 6.89 11.52 -1.69
CA ARG A 129 6.09 10.38 -1.22
C ARG A 129 6.84 9.04 -1.23
N ALA A 130 7.88 8.92 -2.05
CA ALA A 130 8.50 7.64 -2.36
C ALA A 130 9.50 7.11 -1.31
N HIS A 131 10.09 7.98 -0.51
CA HIS A 131 11.22 7.63 0.34
C HIS A 131 11.09 8.23 1.73
N TRP A 132 10.79 7.37 2.70
CA TRP A 132 10.64 7.74 4.10
C TRP A 132 11.45 6.80 4.97
N LYS A 133 11.96 7.30 6.09
CA LYS A 133 12.69 6.53 7.11
C LYS A 133 12.18 6.81 8.50
N ARG A 134 12.39 5.86 9.38
CA ARG A 134 12.09 6.00 10.81
C ARG A 134 13.30 6.57 11.54
N VAL A 135 13.09 7.62 12.32
CA VAL A 135 14.10 8.25 13.16
C VAL A 135 13.64 8.21 14.60
N ARG A 136 14.54 7.85 15.52
CA ARG A 136 14.27 7.90 16.95
C ARG A 136 14.54 9.29 17.49
N VAL A 137 13.64 9.77 18.33
CA VAL A 137 13.80 11.01 19.07
C VAL A 137 14.85 10.81 20.17
N ALA A 138 15.88 11.65 20.18
CA ALA A 138 16.99 11.55 21.13
C ALA A 138 16.71 12.27 22.45
N ASP A 139 15.99 13.41 22.38
CA ASP A 139 15.68 14.28 23.51
C ASP A 139 14.20 14.64 23.53
N VAL A 140 13.67 14.97 24.71
CA VAL A 140 12.30 15.49 24.81
C VAL A 140 12.23 16.85 24.11
N MET A 141 11.35 16.97 23.11
CA MET A 141 11.14 18.20 22.35
C MET A 141 9.75 18.20 21.70
N ASP A 142 9.31 19.32 21.17
CA ASP A 142 8.13 19.38 20.32
C ASP A 142 8.48 19.01 18.84
N LEU A 143 7.42 18.77 18.05
CA LEU A 143 7.58 18.39 16.64
C LEU A 143 8.23 19.52 15.81
N GLU A 144 8.00 20.78 16.17
CA GLU A 144 8.55 21.94 15.49
C GLU A 144 10.06 22.04 15.69
N SER A 145 10.53 21.89 16.92
CA SER A 145 11.97 21.81 17.26
C SER A 145 12.65 20.63 16.58
N PHE A 146 11.99 19.47 16.53
CA PHE A 146 12.50 18.30 15.83
C PHE A 146 12.63 18.56 14.32
N ALA A 147 11.61 19.15 13.72
CA ALA A 147 11.60 19.53 12.31
C ALA A 147 12.71 20.53 11.98
N GLY A 148 12.91 21.54 12.83
CA GLY A 148 13.99 22.54 12.69
C GLY A 148 15.38 21.91 12.73
N LYS A 149 15.66 21.01 13.67
CA LYS A 149 16.94 20.27 13.75
C LYS A 149 17.22 19.43 12.50
N GLY A 150 16.20 18.81 11.93
CA GLY A 150 16.31 17.97 10.74
C GLY A 150 16.15 18.70 9.41
N ASN A 151 15.88 20.01 9.45
CA ASN A 151 15.55 20.84 8.27
C ASN A 151 14.37 20.25 7.45
N PHE A 152 13.33 19.82 8.15
CA PHE A 152 12.10 19.31 7.54
C PHE A 152 10.98 20.34 7.60
N PRO A 153 10.08 20.40 6.60
CA PRO A 153 8.88 21.20 6.72
C PRO A 153 7.96 20.65 7.84
N VAL A 154 7.64 21.48 8.84
CA VAL A 154 6.81 21.09 10.01
C VAL A 154 5.48 20.46 9.58
N LYS A 155 4.76 21.12 8.65
CA LYS A 155 3.47 20.63 8.12
C LYS A 155 3.57 19.23 7.49
N LEU A 156 4.69 18.94 6.82
CA LEU A 156 4.94 17.65 6.21
C LEU A 156 5.11 16.56 7.29
N LEU A 157 5.91 16.85 8.33
CA LEU A 157 6.10 15.91 9.44
C LEU A 157 4.80 15.69 10.23
N ALA A 158 4.05 16.76 10.50
CA ALA A 158 2.77 16.71 11.19
C ALA A 158 1.76 15.80 10.46
N SER A 159 1.70 15.90 9.13
CA SER A 159 0.81 15.07 8.31
C SER A 159 1.20 13.59 8.34
N ALA A 160 2.50 13.29 8.35
CA ALA A 160 3.02 11.92 8.37
C ALA A 160 3.05 11.29 9.78
N ASN A 161 2.97 12.12 10.84
CA ASN A 161 3.04 11.69 12.25
C ASN A 161 1.89 12.27 13.05
N PRO A 162 0.62 11.97 12.74
CA PRO A 162 -0.53 12.62 13.37
C PRO A 162 -0.57 12.45 14.88
N ALA A 163 -0.06 11.35 15.42
CA ALA A 163 0.01 11.09 16.86
C ALA A 163 1.07 11.94 17.60
N ALA A 164 1.96 12.60 16.86
CA ALA A 164 3.02 13.45 17.41
C ALA A 164 2.62 14.95 17.48
N ASN A 165 1.45 15.30 16.95
CA ASN A 165 0.98 16.69 16.94
C ASN A 165 0.52 17.10 18.34
N ASP A 166 0.69 18.38 18.65
CA ASP A 166 0.17 19.06 19.86
C ASP A 166 0.64 18.47 21.20
N ARG A 167 1.78 17.77 21.21
CA ARG A 167 2.39 17.21 22.41
C ARG A 167 3.92 17.17 22.34
N ALA A 168 4.54 17.02 23.51
CA ALA A 168 5.97 16.75 23.56
C ALA A 168 6.29 15.31 23.10
N LEU A 169 7.30 15.19 22.26
CA LEU A 169 7.89 13.93 21.83
C LEU A 169 8.75 13.37 22.95
N GLN A 170 8.69 12.06 23.15
CA GLN A 170 9.46 11.38 24.20
C GLN A 170 10.74 10.75 23.64
N VAL A 171 11.76 10.62 24.50
CA VAL A 171 13.00 9.92 24.13
C VAL A 171 12.69 8.48 23.71
N GLY A 172 13.26 8.07 22.56
CA GLY A 172 13.04 6.75 22.00
C GLY A 172 11.81 6.62 21.11
N GLU A 173 10.93 7.64 21.10
CA GLU A 173 9.80 7.69 20.19
C GLU A 173 10.27 7.66 18.72
N VAL A 174 9.51 7.02 17.85
CA VAL A 174 9.88 6.85 16.45
C VAL A 174 9.00 7.72 15.58
N LEU A 175 9.62 8.64 14.86
CA LEU A 175 8.96 9.47 13.85
C LEU A 175 9.28 9.01 12.45
N LEU A 176 8.34 9.19 11.55
CA LEU A 176 8.51 8.99 10.13
C LEU A 176 8.95 10.31 9.48
N VAL A 177 10.09 10.30 8.81
CA VAL A 177 10.67 11.48 8.15
C VAL A 177 11.00 11.20 6.69
N PRO A 178 10.98 12.22 5.80
CA PRO A 178 11.48 12.07 4.44
C PRO A 178 12.96 11.65 4.44
N ASP A 179 13.33 10.76 3.51
CA ASP A 179 14.72 10.33 3.33
C ASP A 179 15.39 11.11 2.20
N PRO A 180 16.19 12.17 2.50
CA PRO A 180 16.83 13.01 1.50
C PRO A 180 17.91 12.26 0.71
N ASP A 181 18.56 11.25 1.31
CA ASP A 181 19.65 10.51 0.70
C ASP A 181 19.14 9.59 -0.41
N ALA A 182 17.98 8.99 -0.23
CA ALA A 182 17.32 8.20 -1.26
C ALA A 182 16.87 9.07 -2.46
N ARG A 183 16.54 10.36 -2.23
CA ARG A 183 16.17 11.32 -3.28
C ARG A 183 17.36 11.74 -4.14
N ALA A 184 18.54 11.86 -3.55
CA ALA A 184 19.77 12.22 -4.26
C ALA A 184 20.27 11.09 -5.19
N SER A 185 20.03 9.83 -4.83
CA SER A 185 20.43 8.67 -5.64
C SER A 185 19.60 8.53 -6.93
N LEU A 186 18.33 8.91 -6.91
CA LEU A 186 17.45 8.86 -8.09
C LEU A 186 17.72 9.93 -9.14
N ARG A 187 18.38 11.04 -8.76
CA ARG A 187 18.77 12.08 -9.71
C ARG A 187 20.06 11.76 -10.47
N ARG A 188 20.76 10.67 -10.09
CA ARG A 188 22.04 10.24 -10.69
C ARG A 188 21.88 8.99 -11.58
N SER A 189 20.67 8.43 -11.68
CA SER A 189 20.30 7.30 -12.55
C SER A 189 19.51 7.78 -13.76
#